data_616ede1bc27dd4c72e3e3b678c90be55
#
_entry.id   616ede1bc27dd4c72e3e3b678c90be55
#
_cell.length_a   1.000
_cell.length_b   1.000
_cell.length_c   1.000
_cell.angle_alpha   90.00
_cell.angle_beta   90.00
_cell.angle_gamma   90.00
#
_symmetry.space_group_name_H-M   'P 1'
#
loop_
_entity.id
_entity.type
_entity.pdbx_description
1 polymer ?
#
loop_
_entity_poly.entity_id
_entity_poly.type
_entity_poly.pdbx_seq_one_letter_code
_entity_poly.pdbx_strand_id
1 'polypeptide(L)'
;MHDTTDGSHWHEPEGLKNAGYGAWKRPNTPYDDYMEAQGIPIYRGIGVRRVQDMPLKRWNRMGGNGTFIQLYGTEGRWGCYVVEVAGAGALNPERHMYEEIMVVVEGRGTTEIWTDDQKRPHSFEWQRGSMFSIPLNTWHRIVNAASSPALILVASTAPNVMNLFRDSDWIFNCPVTFPSRYDGSDSYFKPKDDIMPDPLRGLAMRKTNLIPDVFNAELYLDNRRSPGYTRMEPNMAGNVFYGFVGEHVTGRYSKAHAHLSSAVLVCIKGKGYTYTWPRAIGMTPWKDGKSDQVYRQDYEPVGLVTAAPYGGDWFHAHFGTSKEPLRLIGWYGPNNHRKDRAGAPGEKDTDEGAIDVTAGGTAIPYWLEDPFLRKEYEETLRKEGVTSRMDESLYHSPATA
;
A
#
# COMPACT_ATOMS: atom_id res chain seq x y z
N MET A 1 -6.81 16.27 22.73
CA MET A 1 -7.00 14.93 22.10
C MET A 1 -8.47 14.61 22.19
N HIS A 2 -9.19 14.62 21.09
CA HIS A 2 -10.50 14.00 21.04
C HIS A 2 -10.27 12.51 20.84
N ASP A 3 -10.47 11.73 21.89
CA ASP A 3 -10.62 10.30 21.79
C ASP A 3 -11.93 10.04 21.05
N THR A 4 -11.83 9.92 19.74
CA THR A 4 -12.97 9.50 18.95
C THR A 4 -12.95 7.99 18.98
N THR A 5 -13.91 7.41 19.69
CA THR A 5 -14.14 5.96 19.79
C THR A 5 -14.34 5.28 18.42
N ASP A 6 -14.40 6.04 17.34
CA ASP A 6 -14.44 5.59 15.94
C ASP A 6 -13.06 5.55 15.26
N GLY A 7 -11.97 5.87 15.97
CA GLY A 7 -10.61 5.91 15.44
C GLY A 7 -10.30 7.12 14.55
N SER A 8 -11.20 8.07 14.42
CA SER A 8 -10.93 9.30 13.67
C SER A 8 -10.16 10.29 14.53
N HIS A 9 -8.95 10.65 14.10
CA HIS A 9 -8.15 11.73 14.69
C HIS A 9 -8.33 13.05 13.93
N TRP A 10 -9.57 13.35 13.55
CA TRP A 10 -9.85 14.57 12.85
C TRP A 10 -9.67 15.77 13.78
N HIS A 11 -8.76 16.66 13.42
CA HIS A 11 -8.59 17.96 14.06
C HIS A 11 -9.14 19.05 13.14
N GLU A 12 -10.19 19.73 13.58
CA GLU A 12 -10.53 20.99 12.95
C GLU A 12 -9.34 21.95 13.10
N PRO A 13 -8.87 22.59 12.01
CA PRO A 13 -7.88 23.65 12.12
C PRO A 13 -8.41 24.73 13.07
N GLU A 14 -7.62 25.12 14.06
CA GLU A 14 -8.05 26.14 15.03
C GLU A 14 -8.53 27.44 14.38
N GLY A 15 -7.94 27.79 13.23
CA GLY A 15 -8.36 28.94 12.45
C GLY A 15 -9.81 28.87 11.96
N LEU A 16 -10.36 27.69 11.72
CA LEU A 16 -11.77 27.53 11.33
C LEU A 16 -12.70 27.68 12.53
N LYS A 17 -12.32 27.20 13.71
CA LYS A 17 -13.06 27.45 14.96
C LYS A 17 -13.18 28.95 15.26
N ASN A 18 -12.09 29.68 15.10
CA ASN A 18 -12.02 31.11 15.33
C ASN A 18 -12.74 31.94 14.25
N ALA A 19 -12.94 31.37 13.05
CA ALA A 19 -13.66 32.03 11.96
C ALA A 19 -15.19 31.91 12.08
N GLY A 20 -15.72 31.25 13.09
CA GLY A 20 -17.15 31.08 13.31
C GLY A 20 -17.86 30.13 12.34
N TYR A 21 -17.11 29.29 11.61
CA TYR A 21 -17.69 28.36 10.67
C TYR A 21 -18.36 27.12 11.33
N GLY A 22 -18.37 27.06 12.67
CA GLY A 22 -18.96 25.94 13.41
C GLY A 22 -18.27 24.61 13.12
N ALA A 23 -18.95 23.52 13.44
CA ALA A 23 -18.49 22.17 13.12
C ALA A 23 -18.75 21.87 11.63
N TRP A 24 -17.91 22.42 10.74
CA TRP A 24 -17.99 22.06 9.31
C TRP A 24 -17.54 20.61 9.14
N LYS A 25 -18.44 19.77 8.67
CA LYS A 25 -18.11 18.43 8.22
C LYS A 25 -17.93 18.46 6.72
N ARG A 26 -16.83 17.92 6.24
CA ARG A 26 -16.68 17.70 4.80
C ARG A 26 -17.86 16.85 4.31
N PRO A 27 -18.56 17.27 3.25
CA PRO A 27 -19.60 16.45 2.66
C PRO A 27 -19.03 15.12 2.20
N ASN A 28 -19.82 14.05 2.33
CA ASN A 28 -19.46 12.76 1.75
C ASN A 28 -19.17 12.91 0.26
N THR A 29 -18.14 12.20 -0.20
CA THR A 29 -17.96 11.98 -1.62
C THR A 29 -18.88 10.84 -2.10
N PRO A 30 -19.13 10.69 -3.41
CA PRO A 30 -19.84 9.52 -3.93
C PRO A 30 -19.28 8.18 -3.48
N TYR A 31 -17.96 8.09 -3.28
CA TYR A 31 -17.35 6.88 -2.74
C TYR A 31 -17.64 6.68 -1.24
N ASP A 32 -17.68 7.77 -0.45
CA ASP A 32 -18.07 7.67 0.96
C ASP A 32 -19.53 7.17 1.07
N ASP A 33 -20.45 7.74 0.27
CA ASP A 33 -21.85 7.29 0.20
C ASP A 33 -21.96 5.81 -0.24
N TYR A 34 -21.13 5.41 -1.21
CA TYR A 34 -21.06 4.01 -1.64
C TYR A 34 -20.63 3.10 -0.50
N MET A 35 -19.57 3.43 0.23
CA MET A 35 -19.10 2.61 1.37
C MET A 35 -20.17 2.48 2.45
N GLU A 36 -20.83 3.59 2.81
CA GLU A 36 -21.90 3.60 3.82
C GLU A 36 -23.10 2.75 3.38
N ALA A 37 -23.49 2.85 2.11
CA ALA A 37 -24.60 2.07 1.55
C ALA A 37 -24.38 0.55 1.54
N GLN A 38 -23.11 0.08 1.60
CA GLN A 38 -22.82 -1.36 1.68
C GLN A 38 -23.17 -1.96 3.06
N GLY A 39 -23.31 -1.16 4.10
CA GLY A 39 -23.72 -1.59 5.43
C GLY A 39 -22.72 -2.50 6.16
N ILE A 40 -21.47 -2.53 5.72
CA ILE A 40 -20.34 -3.20 6.37
C ILE A 40 -19.50 -2.18 7.16
N PRO A 41 -18.62 -2.62 8.09
CA PRO A 41 -17.77 -1.70 8.83
C PRO A 41 -16.87 -0.88 7.91
N ILE A 42 -16.58 0.35 8.31
CA ILE A 42 -15.59 1.24 7.67
C ILE A 42 -14.58 1.61 8.75
N TYR A 43 -13.40 1.02 8.68
CA TYR A 43 -12.30 1.40 9.54
C TYR A 43 -11.66 2.71 9.05
N ARG A 44 -11.41 3.65 9.95
CA ARG A 44 -10.66 4.89 9.67
C ARG A 44 -9.52 5.04 10.65
N GLY A 45 -8.32 5.38 10.17
CA GLY A 45 -7.15 5.54 11.02
C GLY A 45 -5.84 5.66 10.25
N ILE A 46 -4.72 5.67 10.98
CA ILE A 46 -3.38 5.74 10.38
C ILE A 46 -2.84 4.36 9.98
N GLY A 47 -3.42 3.28 10.49
CA GLY A 47 -2.97 1.93 10.17
C GLY A 47 -3.75 0.86 10.90
N VAL A 48 -3.53 -0.37 10.50
CA VAL A 48 -4.11 -1.60 11.05
C VAL A 48 -2.97 -2.53 11.41
N ARG A 49 -2.93 -3.03 12.63
CA ARG A 49 -1.86 -3.94 13.07
C ARG A 49 -1.87 -5.26 12.30
N ARG A 50 -3.06 -5.83 12.10
CA ARG A 50 -3.31 -7.06 11.33
C ARG A 50 -4.71 -7.02 10.73
N VAL A 51 -4.84 -7.24 9.44
CA VAL A 51 -6.17 -7.25 8.81
C VAL A 51 -7.00 -8.48 9.18
N GLN A 52 -6.35 -9.57 9.60
CA GLN A 52 -7.02 -10.79 10.04
C GLN A 52 -7.86 -10.58 11.32
N ASP A 53 -7.54 -9.56 12.10
CA ASP A 53 -8.21 -9.26 13.38
C ASP A 53 -9.35 -8.24 13.20
N MET A 54 -9.62 -7.81 11.96
CA MET A 54 -10.66 -6.82 11.69
C MET A 54 -12.07 -7.41 11.81
N PRO A 55 -13.04 -6.64 12.33
CA PRO A 55 -14.43 -7.07 12.34
C PRO A 55 -14.98 -7.14 10.91
N LEU A 56 -15.50 -8.29 10.51
CA LEU A 56 -16.12 -8.49 9.21
C LEU A 56 -17.63 -8.59 9.35
N LYS A 57 -18.38 -8.08 8.36
CA LYS A 57 -19.83 -8.17 8.29
C LYS A 57 -20.27 -8.60 6.89
N ARG A 58 -21.42 -9.25 6.81
CA ARG A 58 -22.01 -9.68 5.53
C ARG A 58 -22.09 -8.53 4.55
N TRP A 59 -21.42 -8.70 3.42
CA TRP A 59 -21.42 -7.78 2.28
C TRP A 59 -22.26 -8.36 1.15
N ASN A 60 -23.52 -7.93 1.09
CA ASN A 60 -24.51 -8.54 0.20
C ASN A 60 -24.12 -8.42 -1.28
N ARG A 61 -23.52 -7.28 -1.68
CA ARG A 61 -23.06 -7.09 -3.06
C ARG A 61 -21.99 -8.12 -3.43
N MET A 62 -21.00 -8.31 -2.59
CA MET A 62 -19.89 -9.24 -2.84
C MET A 62 -20.26 -10.71 -2.59
N GLY A 63 -21.28 -10.98 -1.81
CA GLY A 63 -21.63 -12.36 -1.42
C GLY A 63 -20.72 -12.98 -0.35
N GLY A 64 -19.78 -12.23 0.20
CA GLY A 64 -18.86 -12.59 1.29
C GLY A 64 -19.08 -11.79 2.56
N ASN A 65 -18.09 -11.74 3.44
CA ASN A 65 -18.02 -10.81 4.55
C ASN A 65 -16.89 -9.80 4.29
N GLY A 66 -17.01 -8.57 4.78
CA GLY A 66 -15.97 -7.58 4.50
C GLY A 66 -15.94 -6.40 5.45
N THR A 67 -14.90 -5.59 5.29
CA THR A 67 -14.68 -4.31 5.98
C THR A 67 -13.93 -3.38 5.04
N PHE A 68 -14.38 -2.14 4.90
CA PHE A 68 -13.60 -1.09 4.25
C PHE A 68 -12.49 -0.59 5.17
N ILE A 69 -11.35 -0.24 4.56
CA ILE A 69 -10.19 0.33 5.24
C ILE A 69 -9.90 1.68 4.59
N GLN A 70 -10.33 2.76 5.25
CA GLN A 70 -10.07 4.12 4.83
C GLN A 70 -8.95 4.69 5.68
N LEU A 71 -7.71 4.54 5.23
CA LEU A 71 -6.56 5.13 5.93
C LEU A 71 -6.46 6.63 5.63
N TYR A 72 -6.10 7.39 6.65
CA TYR A 72 -5.92 8.84 6.50
C TYR A 72 -4.85 9.17 5.45
N GLY A 73 -5.16 10.10 4.57
CA GLY A 73 -4.34 10.50 3.43
C GLY A 73 -4.64 9.74 2.13
N THR A 74 -5.49 8.69 2.16
CA THR A 74 -5.92 7.97 0.94
C THR A 74 -7.27 8.46 0.41
N GLU A 75 -8.00 9.28 1.21
CA GLU A 75 -9.36 9.72 0.92
C GLU A 75 -9.46 10.38 -0.46
N GLY A 76 -10.37 9.89 -1.28
CA GLY A 76 -10.60 10.35 -2.64
C GLY A 76 -9.50 10.01 -3.64
N ARG A 77 -8.42 9.35 -3.22
CA ARG A 77 -7.31 8.95 -4.09
C ARG A 77 -7.36 7.49 -4.47
N TRP A 78 -7.57 6.61 -3.50
CA TRP A 78 -7.75 5.18 -3.72
C TRP A 78 -8.36 4.55 -2.47
N GLY A 79 -8.98 3.38 -2.65
CA GLY A 79 -9.70 2.66 -1.61
C GLY A 79 -9.02 1.35 -1.25
N CYS A 80 -9.35 0.86 -0.05
CA CYS A 80 -8.89 -0.44 0.42
C CYS A 80 -10.02 -1.16 1.14
N TYR A 81 -10.04 -2.48 1.05
CA TYR A 81 -10.95 -3.32 1.82
C TYR A 81 -10.37 -4.71 2.00
N VAL A 82 -10.91 -5.44 2.96
CA VAL A 82 -10.75 -6.88 3.06
C VAL A 82 -12.07 -7.56 2.77
N VAL A 83 -11.99 -8.71 2.10
CA VAL A 83 -13.15 -9.58 1.85
C VAL A 83 -12.82 -11.02 2.22
N GLU A 84 -13.74 -11.64 2.95
CA GLU A 84 -13.71 -13.05 3.31
C GLU A 84 -14.63 -13.84 2.38
N VAL A 85 -14.08 -14.92 1.83
CA VAL A 85 -14.81 -15.89 1.02
C VAL A 85 -15.03 -17.14 1.86
N ALA A 86 -16.28 -17.52 2.09
CA ALA A 86 -16.62 -18.71 2.87
C ALA A 86 -15.91 -19.96 2.35
N GLY A 87 -15.63 -20.92 3.25
CA GLY A 87 -15.06 -22.21 2.86
C GLY A 87 -15.92 -22.93 1.81
N ALA A 88 -15.31 -23.46 0.77
CA ALA A 88 -15.96 -24.06 -0.40
C ALA A 88 -17.03 -23.18 -1.06
N GLY A 89 -16.92 -21.84 -0.88
CA GLY A 89 -17.83 -20.84 -1.40
C GLY A 89 -17.21 -19.99 -2.50
N ALA A 90 -18.00 -19.03 -2.97
CA ALA A 90 -17.56 -18.05 -3.95
C ALA A 90 -18.18 -16.67 -3.66
N LEU A 91 -17.51 -15.63 -4.11
CA LEU A 91 -18.10 -14.30 -4.20
C LEU A 91 -19.11 -14.24 -5.35
N ASN A 92 -19.98 -13.24 -5.32
CA ASN A 92 -20.85 -12.97 -6.47
C ASN A 92 -19.99 -12.56 -7.69
N PRO A 93 -20.40 -12.96 -8.90
CA PRO A 93 -19.77 -12.42 -10.10
C PRO A 93 -19.95 -10.91 -10.20
N GLU A 94 -18.89 -10.22 -10.60
CA GLU A 94 -18.94 -8.78 -10.79
C GLU A 94 -18.01 -8.32 -11.91
N ARG A 95 -18.23 -7.11 -12.39
CA ARG A 95 -17.30 -6.29 -13.16
C ARG A 95 -17.39 -4.84 -12.73
N HIS A 96 -16.39 -4.07 -13.00
CA HIS A 96 -16.37 -2.65 -12.63
C HIS A 96 -15.34 -1.85 -13.42
N MET A 97 -15.60 -0.56 -13.57
CA MET A 97 -14.78 0.40 -14.30
C MET A 97 -13.64 0.98 -13.47
N TYR A 98 -13.21 0.32 -12.40
CA TYR A 98 -12.05 0.69 -11.60
C TYR A 98 -11.07 -0.48 -11.52
N GLU A 99 -9.83 -0.15 -11.19
CA GLU A 99 -8.73 -1.12 -11.08
C GLU A 99 -8.64 -1.68 -9.67
N GLU A 100 -8.22 -2.94 -9.56
CA GLU A 100 -7.95 -3.60 -8.28
C GLU A 100 -6.65 -4.40 -8.32
N ILE A 101 -5.93 -4.36 -7.18
CA ILE A 101 -4.83 -5.27 -6.89
C ILE A 101 -5.22 -6.05 -5.64
N MET A 102 -5.17 -7.36 -5.74
CA MET A 102 -5.55 -8.30 -4.69
C MET A 102 -4.33 -9.00 -4.12
N VAL A 103 -4.28 -9.13 -2.80
CA VAL A 103 -3.29 -9.93 -2.07
C VAL A 103 -4.02 -10.97 -1.24
N VAL A 104 -3.72 -12.24 -1.47
CA VAL A 104 -4.32 -13.34 -0.70
C VAL A 104 -3.63 -13.43 0.65
N VAL A 105 -4.36 -13.06 1.69
CA VAL A 105 -3.90 -13.08 3.09
C VAL A 105 -3.93 -14.49 3.65
N GLU A 106 -5.05 -15.21 3.40
CA GLU A 106 -5.28 -16.58 3.86
C GLU A 106 -6.11 -17.34 2.82
N GLY A 107 -5.91 -18.66 2.77
CA GLY A 107 -6.67 -19.55 1.92
C GLY A 107 -6.02 -19.85 0.57
N ARG A 108 -6.78 -20.53 -0.26
CA ARG A 108 -6.42 -20.91 -1.65
C ARG A 108 -7.68 -21.09 -2.48
N GLY A 109 -7.56 -20.82 -3.77
CA GLY A 109 -8.72 -20.95 -4.64
C GLY A 109 -8.41 -20.63 -6.08
N THR A 110 -9.43 -20.26 -6.82
CA THR A 110 -9.35 -19.85 -8.21
C THR A 110 -10.09 -18.54 -8.44
N THR A 111 -9.65 -17.77 -9.43
CA THR A 111 -10.43 -16.67 -9.98
C THR A 111 -10.82 -17.04 -11.41
N GLU A 112 -12.10 -16.92 -11.69
CA GLU A 112 -12.66 -17.05 -13.02
C GLU A 112 -12.80 -15.67 -13.64
N ILE A 113 -12.39 -15.50 -14.90
CA ILE A 113 -12.44 -14.23 -15.65
C ILE A 113 -13.02 -14.47 -17.03
N TRP A 114 -13.91 -13.57 -17.46
CA TRP A 114 -14.54 -13.65 -18.79
C TRP A 114 -14.99 -12.27 -19.29
N THR A 115 -15.18 -12.17 -20.58
CA THR A 115 -15.87 -11.07 -21.28
C THR A 115 -17.21 -11.58 -21.82
N ASP A 116 -18.13 -10.68 -22.16
CA ASP A 116 -19.49 -11.06 -22.60
C ASP A 116 -19.48 -11.93 -23.88
N ASP A 117 -18.43 -11.88 -24.69
CA ASP A 117 -18.25 -12.67 -25.92
C ASP A 117 -17.56 -14.02 -25.70
N GLN A 118 -17.02 -14.29 -24.52
CA GLN A 118 -16.33 -15.54 -24.21
C GLN A 118 -17.34 -16.66 -23.87
N LYS A 119 -17.14 -17.82 -24.50
CA LYS A 119 -17.98 -19.02 -24.25
C LYS A 119 -17.69 -19.69 -22.91
N ARG A 120 -16.50 -19.53 -22.38
CA ARG A 120 -16.05 -20.14 -21.12
C ARG A 120 -15.13 -19.15 -20.37
N PRO A 121 -15.25 -19.06 -19.05
CA PRO A 121 -14.30 -18.32 -18.25
C PRO A 121 -12.89 -18.91 -18.38
N HIS A 122 -11.88 -18.02 -18.40
CA HIS A 122 -10.53 -18.40 -18.06
C HIS A 122 -10.40 -18.46 -16.54
N SER A 123 -9.55 -19.32 -16.03
CA SER A 123 -9.30 -19.42 -14.60
C SER A 123 -7.82 -19.51 -14.29
N PHE A 124 -7.44 -18.95 -13.15
CA PHE A 124 -6.12 -19.12 -12.57
C PHE A 124 -6.23 -19.40 -11.09
N GLU A 125 -5.27 -20.15 -10.57
CA GLU A 125 -5.21 -20.53 -9.16
C GLU A 125 -4.43 -19.52 -8.35
N TRP A 126 -4.80 -19.37 -7.09
CA TRP A 126 -4.12 -18.55 -6.11
C TRP A 126 -4.06 -19.23 -4.74
N GLN A 127 -3.11 -18.85 -3.95
CA GLN A 127 -2.89 -19.29 -2.58
C GLN A 127 -2.45 -18.13 -1.70
N ARG A 128 -2.30 -18.37 -0.39
CA ARG A 128 -1.71 -17.38 0.51
C ARG A 128 -0.40 -16.84 -0.06
N GLY A 129 -0.30 -15.51 -0.11
CA GLY A 129 0.83 -14.80 -0.72
C GLY A 129 0.67 -14.49 -2.20
N SER A 130 -0.32 -15.04 -2.90
CA SER A 130 -0.56 -14.64 -4.28
C SER A 130 -0.99 -13.18 -4.35
N MET A 131 -0.42 -12.45 -5.32
CA MET A 131 -0.82 -11.08 -5.66
C MET A 131 -1.19 -11.02 -7.14
N PHE A 132 -2.36 -10.51 -7.45
CA PHE A 132 -2.86 -10.41 -8.83
C PHE A 132 -3.75 -9.19 -9.02
N SER A 133 -4.03 -8.87 -10.27
CA SER A 133 -4.91 -7.76 -10.62
C SER A 133 -5.99 -8.23 -11.59
N ILE A 134 -7.21 -7.76 -11.38
CA ILE A 134 -8.31 -7.99 -12.30
C ILE A 134 -8.22 -6.98 -13.44
N PRO A 135 -8.27 -7.41 -14.72
CA PRO A 135 -8.30 -6.50 -15.84
C PRO A 135 -9.54 -5.60 -15.83
N LEU A 136 -9.37 -4.34 -16.21
CA LEU A 136 -10.43 -3.34 -16.18
C LEU A 136 -11.71 -3.83 -16.87
N ASN A 137 -12.85 -3.70 -16.18
CA ASN A 137 -14.19 -4.03 -16.64
C ASN A 137 -14.38 -5.46 -17.19
N THR A 138 -13.63 -6.42 -16.64
CA THR A 138 -13.75 -7.82 -16.95
C THR A 138 -14.65 -8.50 -15.92
N TRP A 139 -15.61 -9.32 -16.34
CA TRP A 139 -16.32 -10.19 -15.42
C TRP A 139 -15.36 -11.08 -14.67
N HIS A 140 -15.54 -11.20 -13.37
CA HIS A 140 -14.75 -12.09 -12.55
C HIS A 140 -15.55 -12.67 -11.38
N ARG A 141 -15.09 -13.80 -10.89
CA ARG A 141 -15.62 -14.47 -9.70
C ARG A 141 -14.47 -15.11 -8.91
N ILE A 142 -14.41 -14.82 -7.63
CA ILE A 142 -13.44 -15.40 -6.70
C ILE A 142 -14.06 -16.66 -6.08
N VAL A 143 -13.40 -17.79 -6.19
CA VAL A 143 -13.86 -19.08 -5.69
C VAL A 143 -12.84 -19.62 -4.67
N ASN A 144 -13.30 -19.93 -3.47
CA ASN A 144 -12.46 -20.54 -2.43
C ASN A 144 -12.52 -22.07 -2.57
N ALA A 145 -11.38 -22.68 -2.87
CA ALA A 145 -11.26 -24.15 -3.02
C ALA A 145 -10.98 -24.88 -1.68
N ALA A 146 -10.76 -24.15 -0.59
CA ALA A 146 -10.52 -24.73 0.73
C ALA A 146 -11.83 -24.85 1.54
N SER A 147 -11.84 -25.74 2.54
CA SER A 147 -12.96 -25.85 3.48
C SER A 147 -12.98 -24.72 4.54
N SER A 148 -11.82 -24.10 4.80
CA SER A 148 -11.71 -22.92 5.64
C SER A 148 -11.95 -21.64 4.85
N PRO A 149 -12.38 -20.53 5.48
CA PRO A 149 -12.50 -19.24 4.81
C PRO A 149 -11.17 -18.77 4.19
N ALA A 150 -11.26 -18.03 3.10
CA ALA A 150 -10.14 -17.30 2.51
C ALA A 150 -10.31 -15.81 2.77
N LEU A 151 -9.22 -15.09 3.04
CA LEU A 151 -9.20 -13.65 3.28
C LEU A 151 -8.33 -12.97 2.23
N ILE A 152 -8.88 -11.96 1.57
CA ILE A 152 -8.22 -11.21 0.50
C ILE A 152 -8.20 -9.72 0.86
N LEU A 153 -7.03 -9.11 0.80
CA LEU A 153 -6.82 -7.67 0.93
C LEU A 153 -6.80 -7.05 -0.47
N VAL A 154 -7.58 -5.99 -0.66
CA VAL A 154 -7.76 -5.37 -1.97
C VAL A 154 -7.47 -3.87 -1.89
N ALA A 155 -6.69 -3.38 -2.85
CA ALA A 155 -6.49 -1.96 -3.12
C ALA A 155 -7.13 -1.61 -4.46
N SER A 156 -7.81 -0.46 -4.55
CA SER A 156 -8.68 -0.14 -5.68
C SER A 156 -8.68 1.34 -6.04
N THR A 157 -8.87 1.65 -7.32
CA THR A 157 -9.08 3.02 -7.81
C THR A 157 -10.56 3.45 -7.76
N ALA A 158 -11.42 2.69 -7.09
CA ALA A 158 -12.85 2.98 -6.96
C ALA A 158 -13.17 4.43 -6.55
N PRO A 159 -12.47 5.05 -5.56
CA PRO A 159 -12.73 6.45 -5.20
C PRO A 159 -12.58 7.43 -6.36
N ASN A 160 -11.55 7.23 -7.22
CA ASN A 160 -11.32 8.10 -8.37
C ASN A 160 -12.44 7.99 -9.38
N VAL A 161 -12.86 6.77 -9.69
CA VAL A 161 -13.88 6.48 -10.69
C VAL A 161 -15.26 6.90 -10.18
N MET A 162 -15.63 6.51 -8.96
CA MET A 162 -16.93 6.84 -8.38
C MET A 162 -17.13 8.33 -8.17
N ASN A 163 -16.09 9.02 -7.69
CA ASN A 163 -16.16 10.47 -7.44
C ASN A 163 -16.22 11.28 -8.75
N LEU A 164 -15.63 10.76 -9.84
CA LEU A 164 -15.64 11.42 -11.13
C LEU A 164 -16.96 11.19 -11.89
N PHE A 165 -17.34 9.94 -12.08
CA PHE A 165 -18.46 9.58 -12.96
C PHE A 165 -19.84 9.66 -12.28
N ARG A 166 -19.94 9.35 -10.99
CA ARG A 166 -21.17 9.44 -10.18
C ARG A 166 -22.36 8.65 -10.75
N ASP A 167 -22.09 7.63 -11.52
CA ASP A 167 -23.07 6.78 -12.20
C ASP A 167 -22.77 5.31 -11.89
N SER A 168 -23.56 4.71 -11.00
CA SER A 168 -23.37 3.33 -10.58
C SER A 168 -23.63 2.32 -11.70
N ASP A 169 -24.57 2.61 -12.61
CA ASP A 169 -24.87 1.72 -13.71
C ASP A 169 -23.68 1.66 -14.68
N TRP A 170 -23.12 2.80 -15.04
CA TRP A 170 -21.92 2.85 -15.86
C TRP A 170 -20.72 2.18 -15.18
N ILE A 171 -20.58 2.33 -13.87
CA ILE A 171 -19.45 1.77 -13.12
C ILE A 171 -19.50 0.24 -13.06
N PHE A 172 -20.68 -0.34 -12.83
CA PHE A 172 -20.84 -1.78 -12.58
C PHE A 172 -21.47 -2.57 -13.74
N ASN A 173 -22.09 -1.89 -14.71
CA ASN A 173 -22.78 -2.53 -15.82
C ASN A 173 -22.32 -2.03 -17.19
N CYS A 174 -21.18 -1.32 -17.27
CA CYS A 174 -20.65 -0.82 -18.54
C CYS A 174 -20.43 -1.97 -19.52
N PRO A 175 -21.05 -1.93 -20.74
CA PRO A 175 -20.93 -3.01 -21.71
C PRO A 175 -19.62 -2.96 -22.51
N VAL A 176 -18.79 -1.94 -22.32
CA VAL A 176 -17.55 -1.77 -23.08
C VAL A 176 -16.47 -2.72 -22.60
N THR A 177 -15.84 -3.43 -23.51
CA THR A 177 -14.65 -4.24 -23.26
C THR A 177 -13.38 -3.49 -23.62
N PHE A 178 -12.25 -3.87 -23.01
CA PHE A 178 -10.95 -3.28 -23.24
C PHE A 178 -9.94 -4.35 -23.70
N PRO A 179 -9.92 -4.71 -25.02
CA PRO A 179 -9.02 -5.76 -25.53
C PRO A 179 -7.54 -5.46 -25.31
N SER A 180 -7.16 -4.19 -25.21
CA SER A 180 -5.79 -3.77 -24.88
C SER A 180 -5.41 -4.06 -23.41
N ARG A 181 -6.39 -4.27 -22.55
CA ARG A 181 -6.20 -4.58 -21.12
C ARG A 181 -6.36 -6.08 -20.83
N TYR A 182 -7.22 -6.76 -21.57
CA TYR A 182 -7.42 -8.20 -21.46
C TYR A 182 -7.74 -8.79 -22.83
N ASP A 183 -6.85 -9.64 -23.32
CA ASP A 183 -6.92 -10.28 -24.63
C ASP A 183 -7.56 -11.68 -24.62
N GLY A 184 -7.96 -12.18 -23.42
CA GLY A 184 -8.53 -13.50 -23.26
C GLY A 184 -7.55 -14.65 -23.47
N SER A 185 -6.25 -14.39 -23.52
CA SER A 185 -5.25 -15.44 -23.76
C SER A 185 -5.04 -16.36 -22.54
N ASP A 186 -4.81 -17.65 -22.77
CA ASP A 186 -4.47 -18.62 -21.73
C ASP A 186 -3.18 -18.28 -20.96
N SER A 187 -2.35 -17.40 -21.52
CA SER A 187 -1.10 -16.97 -20.94
C SER A 187 -1.20 -15.72 -20.09
N TYR A 188 -2.36 -15.06 -20.06
CA TYR A 188 -2.51 -13.75 -19.41
C TYR A 188 -2.13 -13.77 -17.93
N PHE A 189 -2.52 -14.80 -17.19
CA PHE A 189 -2.18 -14.99 -15.77
C PHE A 189 -1.04 -15.98 -15.53
N LYS A 190 -0.35 -16.43 -16.57
CA LYS A 190 0.89 -17.19 -16.34
C LYS A 190 1.93 -16.27 -15.71
N PRO A 191 2.54 -16.67 -14.58
CA PRO A 191 3.63 -15.89 -13.98
C PRO A 191 4.72 -15.64 -15.01
N LYS A 192 5.17 -14.39 -15.09
CA LYS A 192 6.23 -13.97 -15.99
C LYS A 192 7.36 -13.37 -15.17
N ASP A 193 8.57 -13.66 -15.58
CA ASP A 193 9.80 -13.11 -15.02
C ASP A 193 10.38 -12.00 -15.91
N ASP A 194 9.52 -11.35 -16.70
CA ASP A 194 9.90 -10.25 -17.57
C ASP A 194 10.30 -9.05 -16.70
N ILE A 195 11.59 -8.88 -16.52
CA ILE A 195 12.18 -7.79 -15.76
C ILE A 195 12.65 -6.72 -16.72
N MET A 196 12.13 -5.52 -16.53
CA MET A 196 12.61 -4.34 -17.21
C MET A 196 13.45 -3.51 -16.24
N PRO A 197 14.78 -3.44 -16.41
CA PRO A 197 15.58 -2.57 -15.58
C PRO A 197 15.27 -1.10 -15.91
N ASP A 198 15.14 -0.28 -14.87
CA ASP A 198 15.18 1.17 -15.02
C ASP A 198 16.64 1.62 -14.84
N PRO A 199 17.34 1.99 -15.94
CA PRO A 199 18.76 2.32 -15.88
C PRO A 199 19.06 3.61 -15.12
N LEU A 200 18.07 4.49 -14.94
CA LEU A 200 18.23 5.72 -14.17
C LEU A 200 18.11 5.49 -12.67
N ARG A 201 17.11 4.74 -12.28
CA ARG A 201 16.78 4.54 -10.86
C ARG A 201 17.27 3.21 -10.32
N GLY A 202 17.80 2.33 -11.20
CA GLY A 202 18.23 0.99 -10.81
C GLY A 202 17.07 0.11 -10.31
N LEU A 203 15.82 0.47 -10.63
CA LEU A 203 14.65 -0.27 -10.22
C LEU A 203 14.39 -1.43 -11.16
N ALA A 204 13.93 -2.55 -10.62
CA ALA A 204 13.44 -3.66 -11.40
C ALA A 204 11.91 -3.57 -11.51
N MET A 205 11.42 -3.42 -12.73
CA MET A 205 9.99 -3.49 -13.05
C MET A 205 9.67 -4.90 -13.55
N ARG A 206 8.67 -5.53 -12.96
CA ARG A 206 8.17 -6.84 -13.40
C ARG A 206 6.80 -6.68 -14.06
N LYS A 207 6.72 -6.98 -15.36
CA LYS A 207 5.44 -7.02 -16.07
C LYS A 207 4.81 -8.40 -15.90
N THR A 208 3.82 -8.50 -15.03
CA THR A 208 3.12 -9.75 -14.73
C THR A 208 1.72 -9.45 -14.19
N ASN A 209 0.75 -10.33 -14.44
CA ASN A 209 -0.62 -10.17 -13.93
C ASN A 209 -0.90 -11.05 -12.70
N LEU A 210 0.02 -11.95 -12.40
CA LEU A 210 0.00 -12.81 -11.21
C LEU A 210 1.43 -13.01 -10.69
N ILE A 211 1.62 -12.74 -9.40
CA ILE A 211 2.78 -13.17 -8.63
C ILE A 211 2.30 -14.29 -7.70
N PRO A 212 2.76 -15.53 -7.86
CA PRO A 212 2.25 -16.68 -7.09
C PRO A 212 2.46 -16.55 -5.58
N ASP A 213 3.60 -15.96 -5.18
CA ASP A 213 3.95 -15.75 -3.77
C ASP A 213 4.77 -14.47 -3.61
N VAL A 214 4.09 -13.35 -3.34
CA VAL A 214 4.75 -12.06 -3.11
C VAL A 214 5.54 -12.02 -1.80
N PHE A 215 5.23 -12.92 -0.86
CA PHE A 215 5.93 -12.99 0.43
C PHE A 215 7.37 -13.50 0.27
N ASN A 216 7.63 -14.30 -0.77
CA ASN A 216 8.94 -14.89 -1.05
C ASN A 216 9.45 -14.60 -2.48
N ALA A 217 8.76 -13.78 -3.27
CA ALA A 217 9.19 -13.41 -4.60
C ALA A 217 10.61 -12.82 -4.59
N GLU A 218 11.37 -13.08 -5.66
CA GLU A 218 12.68 -12.47 -5.86
C GLU A 218 12.57 -10.96 -6.00
N LEU A 219 13.46 -10.25 -5.30
CA LEU A 219 13.59 -8.81 -5.35
C LEU A 219 15.01 -8.44 -5.75
N TYR A 220 15.19 -7.25 -6.31
CA TYR A 220 16.46 -6.81 -6.88
C TYR A 220 17.08 -5.71 -6.04
N LEU A 221 18.41 -5.68 -5.97
CA LEU A 221 19.17 -4.75 -5.16
C LEU A 221 18.90 -3.29 -5.58
N ASP A 222 18.51 -2.48 -4.62
CA ASP A 222 18.26 -1.03 -4.79
C ASP A 222 19.12 -0.19 -3.87
N ASN A 223 19.79 -0.53 -2.93
CA ASN A 223 20.72 0.20 -2.04
C ASN A 223 20.40 1.69 -1.70
N ARG A 224 19.51 2.35 -2.42
CA ARG A 224 19.25 3.80 -2.27
C ARG A 224 18.58 4.16 -0.94
N ARG A 225 17.76 3.26 -0.41
CA ARG A 225 17.05 3.46 0.87
C ARG A 225 17.88 3.06 2.08
N SER A 226 18.59 1.94 1.95
CA SER A 226 19.58 1.46 2.92
C SER A 226 20.48 0.43 2.25
N PRO A 227 21.69 0.20 2.76
CA PRO A 227 22.56 -0.84 2.23
C PRO A 227 21.90 -2.22 2.26
N GLY A 228 21.86 -2.90 1.12
CA GLY A 228 21.23 -4.22 0.97
C GLY A 228 19.71 -4.21 0.84
N TYR A 229 19.05 -3.06 0.77
CA TYR A 229 17.63 -2.99 0.47
C TYR A 229 17.36 -3.52 -0.93
N THR A 230 16.31 -4.34 -1.07
CA THR A 230 15.88 -4.90 -2.35
C THR A 230 14.47 -4.46 -2.70
N ARG A 231 14.18 -4.31 -3.98
CA ARG A 231 12.89 -3.80 -4.47
C ARG A 231 12.49 -4.38 -5.82
N MET A 232 11.20 -4.43 -6.07
CA MET A 232 10.59 -4.74 -7.37
C MET A 232 9.32 -3.90 -7.52
N GLU A 233 9.04 -3.43 -8.74
CA GLU A 233 7.80 -2.74 -9.09
C GLU A 233 6.95 -3.65 -10.00
N PRO A 234 5.84 -4.24 -9.51
CA PRO A 234 4.95 -5.01 -10.34
C PRO A 234 4.11 -4.08 -11.24
N ASN A 235 4.08 -4.38 -12.54
CA ASN A 235 3.15 -3.78 -13.49
C ASN A 235 2.12 -4.83 -13.87
N MET A 236 0.90 -4.67 -13.35
CA MET A 236 -0.15 -5.68 -13.44
C MET A 236 -1.34 -5.16 -14.25
N ALA A 237 -1.84 -5.97 -15.18
CA ALA A 237 -3.04 -5.72 -16.00
C ALA A 237 -3.05 -4.36 -16.72
N GLY A 238 -1.88 -3.77 -16.96
CA GLY A 238 -1.75 -2.41 -17.53
C GLY A 238 -2.34 -1.31 -16.65
N ASN A 239 -2.48 -1.56 -15.33
CA ASN A 239 -3.08 -0.63 -14.38
C ASN A 239 -2.21 0.62 -14.18
N VAL A 240 -2.90 1.74 -13.92
CA VAL A 240 -2.26 2.97 -13.42
C VAL A 240 -2.07 2.93 -11.91
N PHE A 241 -2.71 1.99 -11.20
CA PHE A 241 -2.47 1.79 -9.78
C PHE A 241 -1.02 1.35 -9.57
N TYR A 242 -0.28 2.20 -8.88
CA TYR A 242 1.16 2.04 -8.69
C TYR A 242 1.51 1.48 -7.32
N GLY A 243 2.49 0.60 -7.29
CA GLY A 243 3.05 0.05 -6.07
C GLY A 243 4.42 -0.59 -6.28
N PHE A 244 5.03 -0.98 -5.18
CA PHE A 244 6.29 -1.73 -5.16
C PHE A 244 6.24 -2.82 -4.10
N VAL A 245 7.15 -3.78 -4.19
CA VAL A 245 7.50 -4.72 -3.12
C VAL A 245 8.94 -4.45 -2.73
N GLY A 246 9.19 -4.21 -1.45
CA GLY A 246 10.54 -3.95 -0.96
C GLY A 246 10.86 -4.73 0.30
N GLU A 247 12.15 -5.05 0.52
CA GLU A 247 12.60 -5.78 1.68
C GLU A 247 13.83 -5.12 2.32
N HIS A 248 13.73 -4.91 3.63
CA HIS A 248 14.81 -4.40 4.46
C HIS A 248 15.61 -5.56 5.03
N VAL A 249 16.91 -5.46 4.98
CA VAL A 249 17.81 -6.44 5.63
C VAL A 249 17.53 -6.48 7.13
N THR A 250 17.41 -7.66 7.70
CA THR A 250 17.28 -7.83 9.16
C THR A 250 18.36 -7.05 9.91
N GLY A 251 17.93 -6.28 10.91
CA GLY A 251 18.83 -5.43 11.71
C GLY A 251 19.22 -4.11 11.03
N ARG A 252 18.57 -3.76 9.91
CA ARG A 252 18.75 -2.46 9.24
C ARG A 252 17.40 -1.76 9.05
N TYR A 253 17.42 -0.43 9.02
CA TYR A 253 16.27 0.40 8.67
C TYR A 253 16.66 1.40 7.59
N SER A 254 15.67 1.94 6.89
CA SER A 254 15.88 2.95 5.85
C SER A 254 15.93 4.34 6.43
N LYS A 255 16.64 5.24 5.75
CA LYS A 255 16.56 6.68 6.02
C LYS A 255 15.11 7.13 6.08
N ALA A 256 14.78 7.97 7.04
CA ALA A 256 13.52 8.71 7.01
C ALA A 256 13.49 9.58 5.75
N HIS A 257 12.35 9.63 5.08
CA HIS A 257 12.19 10.42 3.86
C HIS A 257 10.75 10.92 3.73
N ALA A 258 10.56 11.93 2.92
CA ALA A 258 9.24 12.49 2.68
C ALA A 258 8.86 12.41 1.21
N HIS A 259 7.56 12.30 0.97
CA HIS A 259 6.95 12.48 -0.34
C HIS A 259 5.48 12.90 -0.21
N LEU A 260 4.95 13.48 -1.29
CA LEU A 260 3.59 14.05 -1.31
C LEU A 260 2.48 13.01 -1.47
N SER A 261 2.78 11.76 -1.73
CA SER A 261 1.78 10.75 -1.98
C SER A 261 1.20 10.17 -0.70
N SER A 262 -0.05 9.75 -0.76
CA SER A 262 -0.72 8.96 0.27
C SER A 262 -0.30 7.48 0.21
N ALA A 263 0.99 7.22 0.32
CA ALA A 263 1.49 5.86 0.32
C ALA A 263 1.01 5.09 1.55
N VAL A 264 0.60 3.86 1.32
CA VAL A 264 0.30 2.88 2.37
C VAL A 264 1.28 1.73 2.25
N LEU A 265 1.88 1.36 3.36
CA LEU A 265 2.76 0.20 3.44
C LEU A 265 1.98 -0.97 4.03
N VAL A 266 2.02 -2.10 3.36
CA VAL A 266 1.47 -3.37 3.85
C VAL A 266 2.63 -4.26 4.24
N CYS A 267 2.75 -4.57 5.51
CA CYS A 267 3.75 -5.53 6.02
C CYS A 267 3.32 -6.93 5.61
N ILE A 268 4.10 -7.62 4.78
CA ILE A 268 3.78 -8.98 4.33
C ILE A 268 4.72 -10.05 4.93
N LYS A 269 5.86 -9.64 5.49
CA LYS A 269 6.80 -10.54 6.17
C LYS A 269 7.56 -9.78 7.27
N GLY A 270 7.90 -10.48 8.34
CA GLY A 270 8.51 -9.86 9.50
C GLY A 270 7.49 -9.07 10.32
N LYS A 271 7.96 -8.32 11.29
CA LYS A 271 7.19 -7.37 12.09
C LYS A 271 8.01 -6.12 12.36
N GLY A 272 7.35 -5.05 12.71
CA GLY A 272 8.03 -3.79 12.99
C GLY A 272 7.08 -2.63 13.25
N TYR A 273 7.57 -1.45 13.03
CA TYR A 273 6.80 -0.23 13.19
C TYR A 273 7.23 0.84 12.18
N THR A 274 6.37 1.82 12.00
CA THR A 274 6.65 3.05 11.25
C THR A 274 6.45 4.24 12.17
N TYR A 275 7.38 5.17 12.14
CA TYR A 275 7.17 6.54 12.59
C TYR A 275 6.82 7.41 11.40
N THR A 276 5.85 8.32 11.58
CA THR A 276 5.51 9.34 10.58
C THR A 276 5.22 10.67 11.26
N TRP A 277 5.69 11.78 10.68
CA TRP A 277 5.52 13.12 11.23
C TRP A 277 5.51 14.21 10.14
N PRO A 278 4.83 15.35 10.36
CA PRO A 278 4.83 16.43 9.40
C PRO A 278 6.24 16.97 9.13
N ARG A 279 6.61 17.13 7.88
CA ARG A 279 7.92 17.72 7.51
C ARG A 279 8.12 19.11 8.11
N ALA A 280 7.03 19.87 8.28
CA ALA A 280 7.05 21.20 8.86
C ALA A 280 7.60 21.27 10.30
N ILE A 281 7.57 20.16 11.07
CA ILE A 281 8.13 20.16 12.43
C ILE A 281 9.61 19.87 12.48
N GLY A 282 10.24 19.61 11.33
CA GLY A 282 11.70 19.40 11.22
C GLY A 282 12.11 17.94 11.18
N MET A 283 13.44 17.72 11.15
CA MET A 283 14.04 16.38 11.03
C MET A 283 14.28 15.71 12.39
N THR A 284 14.23 16.47 13.47
CA THR A 284 14.60 16.05 14.84
C THR A 284 13.48 16.30 15.85
N PRO A 285 12.26 15.72 15.63
CA PRO A 285 11.08 16.08 16.43
C PRO A 285 11.21 15.74 17.93
N TRP A 286 11.90 14.67 18.30
CA TRP A 286 12.10 14.34 19.72
C TRP A 286 13.09 15.28 20.39
N LYS A 287 14.23 15.56 19.74
CA LYS A 287 15.21 16.52 20.23
C LYS A 287 14.62 17.92 20.35
N ASP A 288 13.70 18.29 19.45
CA ASP A 288 13.06 19.61 19.39
C ASP A 288 11.81 19.71 20.28
N GLY A 289 11.48 18.67 21.06
CA GLY A 289 10.35 18.67 21.98
C GLY A 289 8.97 18.61 21.30
N LYS A 290 8.90 18.07 20.06
CA LYS A 290 7.67 17.97 19.24
C LYS A 290 7.22 16.51 19.04
N SER A 291 7.65 15.60 19.91
CA SER A 291 7.33 14.17 19.79
C SER A 291 5.84 13.84 19.90
N ASP A 292 5.04 14.73 20.47
CA ASP A 292 3.59 14.64 20.52
C ASP A 292 2.90 14.75 19.14
N GLN A 293 3.63 15.23 18.13
CA GLN A 293 3.17 15.32 16.74
C GLN A 293 3.70 14.16 15.87
N VAL A 294 4.38 13.20 16.46
CA VAL A 294 4.88 12.00 15.78
C VAL A 294 3.93 10.84 16.00
N TYR A 295 3.52 10.21 14.94
CA TYR A 295 2.66 9.03 14.99
C TYR A 295 3.48 7.77 14.85
N ARG A 296 3.14 6.74 15.62
CA ARG A 296 3.70 5.40 15.52
C ARG A 296 2.60 4.39 15.21
N GLN A 297 2.87 3.52 14.25
CA GLN A 297 2.05 2.35 13.97
C GLN A 297 2.91 1.10 13.99
N ASP A 298 2.57 0.19 14.89
CA ASP A 298 3.15 -1.16 14.90
C ASP A 298 2.37 -2.06 13.95
N TYR A 299 3.06 -2.97 13.27
CA TYR A 299 2.47 -3.92 12.35
C TYR A 299 3.12 -5.29 12.40
N GLU A 300 2.31 -6.30 12.09
CA GLU A 300 2.63 -7.69 11.88
C GLU A 300 2.19 -8.10 10.45
N PRO A 301 2.49 -9.32 9.96
CA PRO A 301 1.94 -9.76 8.69
C PRO A 301 0.40 -9.87 8.78
N VAL A 302 -0.34 -9.29 8.03
CA VAL A 302 -0.59 -8.34 7.02
C VAL A 302 -1.14 -7.05 7.66
N GLY A 303 -0.29 -6.25 8.25
CA GLY A 303 -0.65 -4.96 8.82
C GLY A 303 -0.42 -3.84 7.80
N LEU A 304 -1.12 -2.73 7.98
CA LEU A 304 -1.04 -1.57 7.10
C LEU A 304 -0.69 -0.31 7.88
N VAL A 305 0.00 0.61 7.23
CA VAL A 305 0.25 1.96 7.77
C VAL A 305 0.30 2.99 6.64
N THR A 306 -0.32 4.14 6.85
CA THR A 306 -0.16 5.28 5.95
C THR A 306 1.15 6.01 6.24
N ALA A 307 1.86 6.41 5.19
CA ALA A 307 3.10 7.18 5.31
C ALA A 307 2.86 8.69 5.49
N ALA A 308 1.71 9.20 5.02
CA ALA A 308 1.32 10.61 5.09
C ALA A 308 -0.17 10.73 5.44
N PRO A 309 -0.53 10.66 6.74
CA PRO A 309 -1.90 10.48 7.20
C PRO A 309 -2.89 11.55 6.76
N TYR A 310 -2.48 12.80 6.64
CA TYR A 310 -3.41 13.91 6.41
C TYR A 310 -3.17 14.64 5.09
N GLY A 311 -2.46 13.97 4.15
CA GLY A 311 -1.99 14.63 2.95
C GLY A 311 -0.80 15.55 3.22
N GLY A 312 -0.30 16.21 2.18
CA GLY A 312 0.87 17.06 2.32
C GLY A 312 2.18 16.26 2.42
N ASP A 313 3.17 16.89 3.03
CA ASP A 313 4.56 16.42 3.05
C ASP A 313 4.90 15.88 4.44
N TRP A 314 5.12 14.57 4.53
CA TRP A 314 5.38 13.86 5.78
C TRP A 314 6.66 13.05 5.70
N PHE A 315 7.53 13.21 6.68
CA PHE A 315 8.61 12.25 6.92
C PHE A 315 8.05 10.95 7.48
N HIS A 316 8.64 9.85 7.08
CA HIS A 316 8.37 8.53 7.64
C HIS A 316 9.61 7.64 7.56
N ALA A 317 9.72 6.72 8.51
CA ALA A 317 10.78 5.73 8.58
C ALA A 317 10.22 4.37 9.01
N HIS A 318 10.73 3.29 8.40
CA HIS A 318 10.24 1.92 8.61
C HIS A 318 11.31 1.09 9.31
N PHE A 319 10.92 0.42 10.39
CA PHE A 319 11.81 -0.31 11.29
C PHE A 319 11.39 -1.78 11.38
N GLY A 320 12.19 -2.67 10.78
CA GLY A 320 12.00 -4.11 10.94
C GLY A 320 12.66 -4.62 12.21
N THR A 321 11.89 -5.26 13.09
CA THR A 321 12.37 -5.62 14.43
C THR A 321 12.47 -7.14 14.65
N SER A 322 11.93 -7.95 13.74
CA SER A 322 11.97 -9.41 13.86
C SER A 322 13.25 -10.04 13.32
N LYS A 323 13.46 -11.32 13.61
CA LYS A 323 14.53 -12.13 13.00
C LYS A 323 14.35 -12.34 11.51
N GLU A 324 13.11 -12.26 11.02
CA GLU A 324 12.80 -12.22 9.60
C GLU A 324 12.99 -10.81 9.05
N PRO A 325 13.40 -10.67 7.79
CA PRO A 325 13.47 -9.35 7.14
C PRO A 325 12.09 -8.70 7.07
N LEU A 326 12.05 -7.39 7.16
CA LEU A 326 10.81 -6.63 6.98
C LEU A 326 10.53 -6.49 5.48
N ARG A 327 9.48 -7.15 4.98
CA ARG A 327 9.02 -7.01 3.60
C ARG A 327 7.70 -6.26 3.56
N LEU A 328 7.67 -5.23 2.74
CA LEU A 328 6.53 -4.32 2.59
C LEU A 328 6.06 -4.28 1.14
N ILE A 329 4.74 -4.25 0.93
CA ILE A 329 4.17 -3.73 -0.30
C ILE A 329 3.88 -2.25 -0.06
N GLY A 330 4.33 -1.37 -0.94
CA GLY A 330 3.95 0.03 -0.94
C GLY A 330 2.88 0.27 -2.00
N TRP A 331 1.73 0.80 -1.63
CA TRP A 331 0.66 1.23 -2.52
C TRP A 331 0.55 2.76 -2.52
N TYR A 332 0.56 3.36 -3.70
CA TYR A 332 0.50 4.82 -3.87
C TYR A 332 -0.82 5.30 -4.48
N GLY A 333 -1.63 4.37 -5.01
CA GLY A 333 -2.81 4.70 -5.81
C GLY A 333 -2.46 4.99 -7.27
N PRO A 334 -3.37 5.61 -8.03
CA PRO A 334 -3.13 5.92 -9.43
C PRO A 334 -1.96 6.88 -9.62
N ASN A 335 -1.06 6.55 -10.54
CA ASN A 335 0.06 7.39 -10.91
C ASN A 335 0.12 7.57 -12.43
N ASN A 336 -0.45 8.66 -12.91
CA ASN A 336 -0.48 9.00 -14.33
C ASN A 336 0.88 9.47 -14.88
N HIS A 337 1.86 9.71 -14.01
CA HIS A 337 3.21 10.11 -14.39
C HIS A 337 4.17 8.92 -14.48
N ARG A 338 3.69 7.71 -14.18
CA ARG A 338 4.51 6.53 -14.32
C ARG A 338 4.93 6.33 -15.75
N LYS A 339 6.22 6.29 -15.98
CA LYS A 339 6.78 5.93 -17.28
C LYS A 339 6.82 4.41 -17.38
N ASP A 340 6.07 3.85 -18.31
CA ASP A 340 6.10 2.40 -18.63
C ASP A 340 7.36 2.01 -19.42
N ARG A 341 8.38 2.86 -19.40
CA ARG A 341 9.66 2.67 -20.09
C ARG A 341 10.81 2.98 -19.14
N ALA A 342 11.93 2.34 -19.39
CA ALA A 342 13.19 2.74 -18.82
C ALA A 342 13.45 4.22 -19.06
N GLY A 343 14.04 4.92 -18.11
CA GLY A 343 14.45 6.30 -18.28
C GLY A 343 15.40 6.47 -19.45
N ALA A 344 15.33 7.61 -20.16
CA ALA A 344 16.25 7.92 -21.23
C ALA A 344 17.64 8.25 -20.69
N PRO A 345 18.73 7.95 -21.41
CA PRO A 345 20.06 8.38 -21.03
C PRO A 345 20.12 9.89 -20.75
N GLY A 346 20.67 10.28 -19.60
CA GLY A 346 20.75 11.69 -19.17
C GLY A 346 19.50 12.24 -18.47
N GLU A 347 18.43 11.48 -18.36
CA GLU A 347 17.26 11.85 -17.57
C GLU A 347 17.62 11.78 -16.06
N LYS A 348 17.30 12.84 -15.29
CA LYS A 348 17.61 12.86 -13.84
C LYS A 348 16.70 11.91 -13.07
N ASP A 349 17.27 11.29 -12.04
CA ASP A 349 16.45 10.58 -11.05
C ASP A 349 15.48 11.57 -10.38
N THR A 350 14.19 11.27 -10.45
CA THR A 350 13.12 12.08 -9.86
C THR A 350 12.61 11.49 -8.53
N ASP A 351 13.22 10.41 -8.04
CA ASP A 351 12.87 9.85 -6.73
C ASP A 351 13.51 10.68 -5.61
N GLU A 352 12.91 11.82 -5.31
CA GLU A 352 13.36 12.74 -4.26
C GLU A 352 13.53 12.04 -2.90
N GLY A 353 12.72 11.01 -2.64
CA GLY A 353 12.81 10.23 -1.42
C GLY A 353 14.04 9.31 -1.34
N ALA A 354 14.81 9.16 -2.43
CA ALA A 354 16.10 8.45 -2.45
C ALA A 354 17.28 9.40 -2.35
N ILE A 355 17.07 10.71 -2.57
CA ILE A 355 18.09 11.77 -2.56
C ILE A 355 18.11 12.42 -1.17
N ASP A 356 19.30 12.61 -0.60
CA ASP A 356 19.44 13.23 0.72
C ASP A 356 19.01 14.71 0.69
N VAL A 357 18.47 15.21 1.80
CA VAL A 357 18.09 16.63 1.96
C VAL A 357 19.25 17.58 1.70
N THR A 358 20.48 17.16 1.96
CA THR A 358 21.70 17.92 1.67
C THR A 358 22.01 18.03 0.18
N ALA A 359 21.41 17.16 -0.64
CA ALA A 359 21.53 17.16 -2.09
C ALA A 359 20.24 17.60 -2.80
N GLY A 360 19.31 18.21 -2.08
CA GLY A 360 18.05 18.74 -2.62
C GLY A 360 16.90 17.75 -2.68
N GLY A 361 17.04 16.55 -2.10
CA GLY A 361 15.98 15.56 -1.95
C GLY A 361 15.22 15.67 -0.63
N THR A 362 14.61 14.55 -0.23
CA THR A 362 13.79 14.48 0.99
C THR A 362 14.23 13.40 1.97
N ALA A 363 15.28 12.62 1.67
CA ALA A 363 15.83 11.64 2.60
C ALA A 363 16.68 12.30 3.68
N ILE A 364 16.47 11.95 4.94
CA ILE A 364 17.30 12.42 6.07
C ILE A 364 18.49 11.47 6.20
N PRO A 365 19.73 11.91 5.96
CA PRO A 365 20.91 11.09 6.22
C PRO A 365 20.96 10.65 7.68
N TYR A 366 21.44 9.44 7.98
CA TYR A 366 21.49 8.92 9.35
C TYR A 366 22.24 9.82 10.34
N TRP A 367 23.25 10.56 9.89
CA TRP A 367 23.98 11.51 10.72
C TRP A 367 23.22 12.83 11.02
N LEU A 368 22.10 13.08 10.33
CA LEU A 368 21.20 14.21 10.58
C LEU A 368 19.88 13.78 11.21
N GLU A 369 19.60 12.48 11.33
CA GLU A 369 18.37 12.00 11.92
C GLU A 369 18.30 12.29 13.43
N ASP A 370 17.07 12.25 13.97
CA ASP A 370 16.90 12.33 15.41
C ASP A 370 17.55 11.13 16.10
N PRO A 371 18.47 11.36 17.07
CA PRO A 371 19.16 10.28 17.80
C PRO A 371 18.23 9.29 18.50
N PHE A 372 16.98 9.69 18.78
CA PHE A 372 15.97 8.84 19.36
C PHE A 372 15.66 7.64 18.44
N LEU A 373 15.60 7.83 17.12
CA LEU A 373 15.27 6.78 16.16
C LEU A 373 16.23 5.59 16.25
N ARG A 374 17.53 5.88 16.21
CA ARG A 374 18.57 4.85 16.38
C ARG A 374 18.48 4.17 17.73
N LYS A 375 18.43 4.96 18.81
CA LYS A 375 18.38 4.44 20.19
C LYS A 375 17.23 3.48 20.40
N GLU A 376 16.02 3.89 20.01
CA GLU A 376 14.83 3.04 20.19
C GLU A 376 14.88 1.81 19.30
N TYR A 377 15.37 1.93 18.07
CA TYR A 377 15.53 0.80 17.18
C TYR A 377 16.46 -0.27 17.79
N GLU A 378 17.65 0.13 18.24
CA GLU A 378 18.61 -0.77 18.88
C GLU A 378 18.07 -1.41 20.17
N GLU A 379 17.32 -0.65 20.98
CA GLU A 379 16.64 -1.17 22.16
C GLU A 379 15.56 -2.20 21.81
N THR A 380 14.80 -1.93 20.77
CA THR A 380 13.75 -2.84 20.29
C THR A 380 14.34 -4.12 19.72
N LEU A 381 15.39 -4.01 18.89
CA LEU A 381 16.12 -5.18 18.38
C LEU A 381 16.66 -6.06 19.51
N ARG A 382 17.22 -5.46 20.56
CA ARG A 382 17.75 -6.20 21.72
C ARG A 382 16.65 -6.99 22.42
N LYS A 383 15.46 -6.40 22.59
CA LYS A 383 14.28 -7.10 23.17
C LYS A 383 13.83 -8.29 22.32
N GLU A 384 13.97 -8.18 21.01
CA GLU A 384 13.60 -9.23 20.04
C GLU A 384 14.73 -10.26 19.79
N GLY A 385 15.89 -10.08 20.43
CA GLY A 385 17.06 -10.95 20.21
C GLY A 385 17.65 -10.84 18.81
N VAL A 386 17.60 -9.65 18.22
CA VAL A 386 18.16 -9.32 16.91
C VAL A 386 19.33 -8.37 17.09
N THR A 387 20.41 -8.58 16.36
CA THR A 387 21.59 -7.71 16.36
C THR A 387 21.42 -6.61 15.31
N SER A 388 21.69 -5.35 15.69
CA SER A 388 21.79 -4.25 14.72
C SER A 388 22.92 -4.51 13.74
N ARG A 389 22.65 -4.24 12.46
CA ARG A 389 23.60 -4.32 11.35
C ARG A 389 23.85 -2.95 10.71
N MET A 390 23.46 -1.89 11.42
CA MET A 390 23.76 -0.54 11.00
C MET A 390 25.24 -0.26 11.21
N ASP A 391 25.91 0.22 10.16
CA ASP A 391 27.31 0.59 10.23
C ASP A 391 27.45 1.93 10.98
N GLU A 392 28.37 1.99 11.94
CA GLU A 392 28.64 3.19 12.74
C GLU A 392 29.02 4.39 11.86
N SER A 393 29.72 4.15 10.76
CA SER A 393 30.10 5.21 9.81
C SER A 393 28.95 5.98 9.20
N LEU A 394 27.74 5.37 9.13
CA LEU A 394 26.55 6.03 8.62
C LEU A 394 26.08 7.21 9.48
N TYR A 395 26.47 7.23 10.76
CA TYR A 395 26.07 8.25 11.73
C TYR A 395 27.11 9.37 11.87
N HIS A 396 28.16 9.34 11.06
CA HIS A 396 29.16 10.40 11.00
C HIS A 396 28.99 11.25 9.74
N SER A 397 29.11 12.57 9.91
CA SER A 397 29.07 13.50 8.78
C SER A 397 30.20 13.22 7.80
N PRO A 398 29.95 13.17 6.48
CA PRO A 398 31.03 13.05 5.47
C PRO A 398 32.09 14.15 5.53
N ALA A 399 31.80 15.30 6.12
CA ALA A 399 32.72 16.41 6.27
C ALA A 399 33.78 16.20 7.42
N THR A 400 33.62 15.14 8.21
CA THR A 400 34.50 14.81 9.35
C THR A 400 35.24 13.49 9.18
N ALA A 401 35.11 12.85 8.01
CA ALA A 401 35.83 11.62 7.67
C ALA A 401 37.13 11.88 6.87
#